data_7d9447a3c5bc1165e939613d8973f449
#
_entry.id   7d9447a3c5bc1165e939613d8973f449
#
_cell.length_a   1.000
_cell.length_b   1.000
_cell.length_c   1.000
_cell.angle_alpha   90.00
_cell.angle_beta   90.00
_cell.angle_gamma   90.00
#
_symmetry.space_group_name_H-M   'P 1'
#
loop_
_entity.id
_entity.type
_entity.pdbx_description
1 polymer ?
#
loop_
_entity_poly.entity_id
_entity_poly.type
_entity_poly.pdbx_seq_one_letter_code
_entity_poly.pdbx_strand_id
1 'polypeptide(L)'
;MKIAINKVQSTDGVALSAFRYTPQSVATSIDPQLQTNLLFSHANGFHGRCFDPVIEDLVTDYNCTSFDYRGHGDSSFPEDLQVHWSQYGQDAISVAKTLNTKIIAIGHSMGGAALVMAALQMPEIFRALIVYEPIIFPVEVQQSTSTRSGPSPLVEGARRRRKTFASREEAFANYASKPPMNVFDPRALNAYVDHGFRDLNGSITLKCSPEHEARNFEMGADHDTSSQLKNLQVPTWVVSGAQQPAQPSGLAAQIANQIPNAKFIEWSDLGHFGPMQQPSRLAKLIREVDDLA
;
A
#
# COMPACT_ATOMS: atom_id res chain seq x y z
N MET A 1 0.49 -18.50 -10.32
CA MET A 1 0.01 -18.65 -8.92
C MET A 1 -1.50 -18.78 -8.85
N LYS A 2 -2.05 -19.41 -7.79
CA LYS A 2 -3.50 -19.47 -7.53
C LYS A 2 -3.83 -18.41 -6.45
N ILE A 3 -5.04 -17.86 -6.49
CA ILE A 3 -5.47 -16.81 -5.58
C ILE A 3 -6.84 -17.17 -5.01
N ALA A 4 -6.91 -17.22 -3.68
CA ALA A 4 -8.17 -17.34 -2.97
C ALA A 4 -8.60 -15.95 -2.46
N ILE A 5 -9.85 -15.59 -2.72
CA ILE A 5 -10.42 -14.30 -2.30
C ILE A 5 -11.29 -14.53 -1.07
N ASN A 6 -11.01 -13.79 -0.01
CA ASN A 6 -11.75 -13.83 1.24
C ASN A 6 -12.30 -12.44 1.58
N LYS A 7 -13.46 -12.39 2.23
CA LYS A 7 -13.97 -11.15 2.81
C LYS A 7 -13.65 -11.11 4.30
N VAL A 8 -13.01 -10.00 4.71
CA VAL A 8 -12.65 -9.74 6.11
C VAL A 8 -13.48 -8.56 6.59
N GLN A 9 -14.20 -8.76 7.70
CA GLN A 9 -14.95 -7.67 8.31
C GLN A 9 -14.00 -6.72 9.05
N SER A 10 -14.09 -5.45 8.71
CA SER A 10 -13.42 -4.36 9.41
C SER A 10 -14.43 -3.56 10.23
N THR A 11 -14.01 -2.41 10.76
CA THR A 11 -14.89 -1.48 11.48
C THR A 11 -15.94 -0.88 10.55
N ASP A 12 -17.01 -0.35 11.12
CA ASP A 12 -18.06 0.41 10.42
C ASP A 12 -18.79 -0.37 9.32
N GLY A 13 -18.89 -1.71 9.48
CA GLY A 13 -19.57 -2.57 8.51
C GLY A 13 -18.84 -2.77 7.19
N VAL A 14 -17.59 -2.32 7.09
CA VAL A 14 -16.78 -2.44 5.88
C VAL A 14 -16.30 -3.89 5.69
N ALA A 15 -16.54 -4.44 4.50
CA ALA A 15 -16.03 -5.75 4.08
C ALA A 15 -14.82 -5.56 3.16
N LEU A 16 -13.65 -5.96 3.63
CA LEU A 16 -12.39 -5.89 2.90
C LEU A 16 -12.19 -7.15 2.06
N SER A 17 -11.64 -6.98 0.85
CA SER A 17 -11.22 -8.10 0.00
C SER A 17 -9.76 -8.42 0.31
N ALA A 18 -9.49 -9.63 0.78
CA ALA A 18 -8.16 -10.14 1.02
C ALA A 18 -7.84 -11.28 0.04
N PHE A 19 -6.64 -11.27 -0.52
CA PHE A 19 -6.16 -12.19 -1.53
C PHE A 19 -5.04 -13.04 -0.93
N ARG A 20 -5.27 -14.36 -0.81
CA ARG A 20 -4.24 -15.32 -0.38
C ARG A 20 -3.67 -16.02 -1.60
N TYR A 21 -2.35 -16.03 -1.69
CA TYR A 21 -1.61 -16.55 -2.82
C TYR A 21 -0.99 -17.90 -2.50
N THR A 22 -1.10 -18.83 -3.45
CA THR A 22 -0.45 -20.14 -3.37
C THR A 22 0.28 -20.44 -4.67
N PRO A 23 1.42 -21.15 -4.64
CA PRO A 23 2.11 -21.55 -5.87
C PRO A 23 1.23 -22.44 -6.74
N GLN A 24 1.45 -22.43 -8.05
CA GLN A 24 0.66 -23.20 -9.01
C GLN A 24 1.02 -24.70 -9.00
N SER A 25 2.28 -25.01 -8.70
CA SER A 25 2.78 -26.37 -8.53
C SER A 25 3.20 -26.61 -7.09
N VAL A 26 2.86 -27.79 -6.53
CA VAL A 26 3.14 -28.18 -5.14
C VAL A 26 4.60 -28.66 -5.01
N ALA A 27 5.57 -27.88 -5.37
CA ALA A 27 6.97 -28.18 -5.13
C ALA A 27 7.56 -27.19 -4.09
N THR A 28 6.88 -27.04 -2.96
CA THR A 28 7.47 -26.33 -1.82
C THR A 28 8.23 -27.34 -0.97
N SER A 29 9.53 -27.11 -0.80
CA SER A 29 10.38 -27.90 0.10
C SER A 29 10.11 -27.59 1.58
N ILE A 30 9.29 -26.58 1.88
CA ILE A 30 8.99 -26.09 3.22
C ILE A 30 7.49 -26.32 3.50
N ASP A 31 7.18 -26.85 4.68
CA ASP A 31 5.80 -26.94 5.18
C ASP A 31 5.18 -25.53 5.21
N PRO A 32 4.02 -25.30 4.57
CA PRO A 32 3.35 -24.00 4.59
C PRO A 32 3.11 -23.43 6.00
N GLN A 33 3.00 -24.29 7.03
CA GLN A 33 2.86 -23.85 8.42
C GLN A 33 4.13 -23.24 9.00
N LEU A 34 5.30 -23.52 8.41
CA LEU A 34 6.59 -22.99 8.82
C LEU A 34 7.03 -21.77 8.01
N GLN A 35 6.29 -21.43 6.95
CA GLN A 35 6.60 -20.28 6.13
C GLN A 35 6.21 -18.97 6.83
N THR A 36 7.06 -17.93 6.68
CA THR A 36 6.75 -16.57 7.15
C THR A 36 5.53 -16.01 6.41
N ASN A 37 4.60 -15.41 7.16
CA ASN A 37 3.45 -14.72 6.60
C ASN A 37 3.81 -13.28 6.22
N LEU A 38 3.53 -12.91 4.97
CA LEU A 38 3.69 -11.57 4.42
C LEU A 38 2.33 -10.92 4.20
N LEU A 39 2.20 -9.64 4.60
CA LEU A 39 1.02 -8.82 4.34
C LEU A 39 1.40 -7.60 3.50
N PHE A 40 0.74 -7.42 2.35
CA PHE A 40 0.98 -6.31 1.42
C PHE A 40 -0.14 -5.28 1.48
N SER A 41 0.24 -4.02 1.65
CA SER A 41 -0.60 -2.87 1.95
C SER A 41 -0.38 -1.76 0.92
N HIS A 42 -1.38 -1.46 0.08
CA HIS A 42 -1.27 -0.63 -1.12
C HIS A 42 -1.40 0.87 -0.86
N ALA A 43 -0.98 1.67 -1.84
CA ALA A 43 -1.11 3.14 -1.87
C ALA A 43 -2.54 3.60 -2.19
N ASN A 44 -2.84 4.87 -1.92
CA ASN A 44 -4.10 5.52 -2.33
C ASN A 44 -4.29 5.45 -3.85
N GLY A 45 -5.50 5.12 -4.29
CA GLY A 45 -5.84 4.96 -5.71
C GLY A 45 -5.36 3.65 -6.35
N PHE A 46 -4.69 2.77 -5.57
CA PHE A 46 -4.23 1.44 -5.97
C PHE A 46 -5.13 0.34 -5.37
N HIS A 47 -4.67 -0.89 -5.39
CA HIS A 47 -5.33 -2.07 -4.81
C HIS A 47 -4.29 -3.16 -4.50
N GLY A 48 -4.67 -4.16 -3.72
CA GLY A 48 -3.76 -5.21 -3.24
C GLY A 48 -3.07 -6.00 -4.35
N ARG A 49 -3.77 -6.21 -5.47
CA ARG A 49 -3.24 -6.94 -6.62
C ARG A 49 -2.11 -6.22 -7.38
N CYS A 50 -1.84 -4.93 -7.09
CA CYS A 50 -0.66 -4.23 -7.63
C CYS A 50 0.67 -4.85 -7.16
N PHE A 51 0.65 -5.61 -6.07
CA PHE A 51 1.81 -6.37 -5.59
C PHE A 51 1.98 -7.75 -6.23
N ASP A 52 1.11 -8.16 -7.15
CA ASP A 52 1.21 -9.46 -7.82
C ASP A 52 2.61 -9.76 -8.36
N PRO A 53 3.32 -8.83 -9.04
CA PRO A 53 4.67 -9.09 -9.53
C PRO A 53 5.72 -9.32 -8.42
N VAL A 54 5.57 -8.66 -7.27
CA VAL A 54 6.41 -8.90 -6.09
C VAL A 54 6.12 -10.26 -5.48
N ILE A 55 4.83 -10.61 -5.39
CA ILE A 55 4.35 -11.85 -4.81
C ILE A 55 4.72 -13.05 -5.68
N GLU A 56 4.73 -12.90 -7.00
CA GLU A 56 5.21 -13.93 -7.93
C GLU A 56 6.63 -14.40 -7.60
N ASP A 57 7.51 -13.48 -7.21
CA ASP A 57 8.88 -13.79 -6.82
C ASP A 57 8.99 -14.44 -5.43
N LEU A 58 7.93 -14.41 -4.60
CA LEU A 58 7.96 -14.81 -3.18
C LEU A 58 7.08 -16.02 -2.85
N VAL A 59 6.04 -16.29 -3.63
CA VAL A 59 4.95 -17.20 -3.28
C VAL A 59 5.38 -18.67 -3.09
N THR A 60 6.56 -19.07 -3.56
CA THR A 60 7.14 -20.40 -3.32
C THR A 60 7.71 -20.56 -1.91
N ASP A 61 8.16 -19.46 -1.30
CA ASP A 61 8.92 -19.46 -0.05
C ASP A 61 8.12 -18.88 1.11
N TYR A 62 7.06 -18.10 0.82
CA TYR A 62 6.28 -17.32 1.78
C TYR A 62 4.77 -17.52 1.63
N ASN A 63 4.06 -17.39 2.74
CA ASN A 63 2.60 -17.25 2.73
C ASN A 63 2.24 -15.79 2.45
N CYS A 64 1.89 -15.47 1.22
CA CYS A 64 1.60 -14.10 0.79
C CYS A 64 0.12 -13.78 0.88
N THR A 65 -0.19 -12.61 1.47
CA THR A 65 -1.54 -12.04 1.49
C THR A 65 -1.47 -10.56 1.10
N SER A 66 -2.28 -10.13 0.15
CA SER A 66 -2.57 -8.72 -0.08
C SER A 66 -4.04 -8.44 0.18
N PHE A 67 -4.43 -7.17 0.28
CA PHE A 67 -5.82 -6.80 0.47
C PHE A 67 -6.12 -5.43 -0.11
N ASP A 68 -7.39 -5.17 -0.35
CA ASP A 68 -7.88 -3.86 -0.74
C ASP A 68 -8.38 -3.11 0.49
N TYR A 69 -7.94 -1.88 0.66
CA TYR A 69 -8.49 -0.97 1.66
C TYR A 69 -9.93 -0.58 1.33
N ARG A 70 -10.67 -0.10 2.33
CA ARG A 70 -12.00 0.49 2.14
C ARG A 70 -12.02 1.47 0.98
N GLY A 71 -13.03 1.38 0.11
CA GLY A 71 -13.19 2.25 -1.06
C GLY A 71 -12.22 1.99 -2.21
N HIS A 72 -11.38 0.97 -2.11
CA HIS A 72 -10.44 0.57 -3.14
C HIS A 72 -10.73 -0.86 -3.62
N GLY A 73 -10.34 -1.16 -4.87
CA GLY A 73 -10.46 -2.50 -5.43
C GLY A 73 -11.85 -3.10 -5.26
N ASP A 74 -11.90 -4.31 -4.69
CA ASP A 74 -13.13 -5.05 -4.45
C ASP A 74 -13.65 -4.95 -3.00
N SER A 75 -13.08 -4.05 -2.19
CA SER A 75 -13.57 -3.74 -0.84
C SER A 75 -14.75 -2.78 -0.86
N SER A 76 -15.63 -2.91 0.12
CA SER A 76 -16.78 -2.02 0.25
C SER A 76 -16.40 -0.66 0.87
N PHE A 77 -17.24 0.33 0.61
CA PHE A 77 -17.22 1.61 1.30
C PHE A 77 -18.64 2.18 1.27
N PRO A 78 -19.38 2.15 2.39
CA PRO A 78 -20.70 2.75 2.49
C PRO A 78 -20.68 4.24 2.12
N GLU A 79 -21.71 4.70 1.37
CA GLU A 79 -21.74 6.06 0.81
C GLU A 79 -21.78 7.17 1.87
N ASP A 80 -22.30 6.86 3.05
CA ASP A 80 -22.43 7.76 4.19
C ASP A 80 -21.18 7.84 5.08
N LEU A 81 -20.21 6.96 4.87
CA LEU A 81 -18.95 6.99 5.63
C LEU A 81 -18.03 8.11 5.16
N GLN A 82 -17.42 8.77 6.15
CA GLN A 82 -16.34 9.72 5.89
C GLN A 82 -14.99 9.01 5.84
N VAL A 83 -14.06 9.59 5.10
CA VAL A 83 -12.67 9.09 5.04
C VAL A 83 -11.92 9.57 6.27
N HIS A 84 -11.37 8.64 7.03
CA HIS A 84 -10.45 8.91 8.13
C HIS A 84 -9.26 7.96 8.04
N TRP A 85 -8.05 8.48 8.03
CA TRP A 85 -6.84 7.67 7.86
C TRP A 85 -6.62 6.66 8.99
N SER A 86 -7.05 6.95 10.21
CA SER A 86 -7.02 6.00 11.33
C SER A 86 -7.75 4.70 11.04
N GLN A 87 -8.78 4.73 10.21
CA GLN A 87 -9.55 3.55 9.81
C GLN A 87 -8.76 2.61 8.89
N TYR A 88 -7.80 3.12 8.11
CA TYR A 88 -6.90 2.27 7.33
C TYR A 88 -5.97 1.44 8.22
N GLY A 89 -5.55 1.99 9.38
CA GLY A 89 -4.87 1.22 10.41
C GLY A 89 -5.74 0.07 10.94
N GLN A 90 -7.03 0.32 11.18
CA GLN A 90 -7.99 -0.72 11.61
C GLN A 90 -8.23 -1.77 10.53
N ASP A 91 -8.29 -1.38 9.26
CA ASP A 91 -8.40 -2.31 8.14
C ASP A 91 -7.19 -3.25 8.10
N ALA A 92 -5.98 -2.70 8.22
CA ALA A 92 -4.75 -3.48 8.26
C ALA A 92 -4.73 -4.47 9.45
N ILE A 93 -5.12 -4.03 10.65
CA ILE A 93 -5.25 -4.89 11.85
C ILE A 93 -6.26 -6.02 11.60
N SER A 94 -7.42 -5.70 11.02
CA SER A 94 -8.48 -6.68 10.77
C SER A 94 -8.01 -7.80 9.85
N VAL A 95 -7.28 -7.47 8.79
CA VAL A 95 -6.71 -8.48 7.88
C VAL A 95 -5.56 -9.23 8.55
N ALA A 96 -4.62 -8.52 9.21
CA ALA A 96 -3.47 -9.12 9.87
C ALA A 96 -3.87 -10.18 10.90
N LYS A 97 -4.92 -9.93 11.69
CA LYS A 97 -5.47 -10.89 12.66
C LYS A 97 -5.90 -12.21 12.05
N THR A 98 -6.31 -12.23 10.77
CA THR A 98 -6.72 -13.49 10.10
C THR A 98 -5.55 -14.41 9.78
N LEU A 99 -4.30 -13.94 9.92
CA LEU A 99 -3.10 -14.72 9.62
C LEU A 99 -2.60 -15.55 10.81
N ASN A 100 -3.09 -15.25 12.03
CA ASN A 100 -2.87 -16.02 13.27
C ASN A 100 -1.38 -16.25 13.66
N THR A 101 -0.46 -15.48 13.13
CA THR A 101 0.98 -15.53 13.43
C THR A 101 1.56 -14.13 13.38
N LYS A 102 2.80 -13.97 13.86
CA LYS A 102 3.53 -12.71 13.59
C LYS A 102 3.88 -12.62 12.11
N ILE A 103 3.74 -11.43 11.55
CA ILE A 103 3.89 -11.16 10.12
C ILE A 103 4.99 -10.15 9.82
N ILE A 104 5.57 -10.24 8.63
CA ILE A 104 6.29 -9.11 8.02
C ILE A 104 5.28 -8.37 7.14
N ALA A 105 5.08 -7.09 7.41
CA ALA A 105 4.12 -6.29 6.66
C ALA A 105 4.83 -5.26 5.77
N ILE A 106 4.40 -5.21 4.51
CA ILE A 106 4.98 -4.39 3.45
C ILE A 106 3.97 -3.34 3.03
N GLY A 107 4.29 -2.06 3.18
CA GLY A 107 3.38 -0.96 2.86
C GLY A 107 3.98 0.09 1.95
N HIS A 108 3.16 0.59 1.03
CA HIS A 108 3.52 1.68 0.13
C HIS A 108 2.66 2.91 0.40
N SER A 109 3.28 4.08 0.59
CA SER A 109 2.60 5.37 0.68
C SER A 109 1.53 5.38 1.80
N MET A 110 0.25 5.56 1.49
CA MET A 110 -0.89 5.44 2.42
C MET A 110 -0.85 4.11 3.19
N GLY A 111 -0.61 2.99 2.49
CA GLY A 111 -0.51 1.68 3.09
C GLY A 111 0.66 1.55 4.07
N GLY A 112 1.77 2.24 3.80
CA GLY A 112 2.89 2.34 4.75
C GLY A 112 2.52 3.06 6.03
N ALA A 113 1.82 4.19 5.93
CA ALA A 113 1.31 4.93 7.10
C ALA A 113 0.29 4.08 7.90
N ALA A 114 -0.63 3.41 7.21
CA ALA A 114 -1.62 2.54 7.84
C ALA A 114 -0.99 1.38 8.62
N LEU A 115 0.09 0.77 8.10
CA LEU A 115 0.83 -0.28 8.83
C LEU A 115 1.54 0.28 10.06
N VAL A 116 2.11 1.48 9.99
CA VAL A 116 2.69 2.15 11.17
C VAL A 116 1.62 2.41 12.23
N MET A 117 0.44 2.91 11.84
CA MET A 117 -0.70 3.09 12.75
C MET A 117 -1.14 1.77 13.38
N ALA A 118 -1.21 0.70 12.59
CA ALA A 118 -1.56 -0.63 13.06
C ALA A 118 -0.54 -1.18 14.06
N ALA A 119 0.75 -1.03 13.78
CA ALA A 119 1.83 -1.51 14.63
C ALA A 119 1.98 -0.70 15.93
N LEU A 120 1.61 0.57 15.93
CA LEU A 120 1.52 1.39 17.16
C LEU A 120 0.39 0.91 18.07
N GLN A 121 -0.71 0.39 17.52
CA GLN A 121 -1.86 -0.08 18.28
C GLN A 121 -1.73 -1.54 18.72
N MET A 122 -1.14 -2.39 17.89
CA MET A 122 -1.04 -3.85 18.10
C MET A 122 0.33 -4.38 17.66
N PRO A 123 1.42 -3.98 18.34
CA PRO A 123 2.79 -4.33 17.94
C PRO A 123 3.04 -5.84 17.94
N GLU A 124 2.30 -6.61 18.75
CA GLU A 124 2.46 -8.06 18.88
C GLU A 124 2.12 -8.84 17.61
N ILE A 125 1.35 -8.26 16.69
CA ILE A 125 1.00 -8.87 15.40
C ILE A 125 2.20 -8.87 14.44
N PHE A 126 3.08 -7.86 14.56
CA PHE A 126 4.13 -7.60 13.59
C PHE A 126 5.48 -8.13 14.07
N ARG A 127 6.16 -8.88 13.20
CA ARG A 127 7.57 -9.25 13.35
C ARG A 127 8.48 -8.13 12.82
N ALA A 128 8.11 -7.56 11.66
CA ALA A 128 8.80 -6.43 11.06
C ALA A 128 7.87 -5.62 10.13
N LEU A 129 8.25 -4.38 9.86
CA LEU A 129 7.64 -3.52 8.84
C LEU A 129 8.66 -3.16 7.76
N ILE A 130 8.21 -3.16 6.50
CA ILE A 130 8.90 -2.55 5.36
C ILE A 130 7.95 -1.49 4.79
N VAL A 131 8.28 -0.22 4.95
CA VAL A 131 7.40 0.88 4.52
C VAL A 131 8.12 1.75 3.48
N TYR A 132 7.57 1.77 2.26
CA TYR A 132 8.09 2.56 1.16
C TYR A 132 7.39 3.92 1.13
N GLU A 133 8.14 4.99 1.40
CA GLU A 133 7.66 6.38 1.45
C GLU A 133 6.31 6.54 2.15
N PRO A 134 6.20 6.13 3.44
CA PRO A 134 4.95 6.22 4.19
C PRO A 134 4.52 7.68 4.31
N ILE A 135 3.23 7.96 4.12
CA ILE A 135 2.68 9.31 4.23
C ILE A 135 2.43 9.64 5.70
N ILE A 136 3.46 10.12 6.35
CA ILE A 136 3.44 10.58 7.75
C ILE A 136 4.09 11.96 7.77
N PHE A 137 3.26 13.01 7.77
CA PHE A 137 3.75 14.38 7.78
C PHE A 137 4.15 14.81 9.18
N PRO A 138 5.28 15.53 9.35
CA PRO A 138 5.62 16.20 10.59
C PRO A 138 4.51 17.15 11.05
N VAL A 139 4.37 17.34 12.38
CA VAL A 139 3.32 18.18 12.99
C VAL A 139 3.33 19.60 12.39
N GLU A 140 4.51 20.14 12.14
CA GLU A 140 4.69 21.48 11.56
C GLU A 140 4.12 21.58 10.13
N VAL A 141 4.26 20.51 9.34
CA VAL A 141 3.70 20.45 8.00
C VAL A 141 2.19 20.31 8.04
N GLN A 142 1.65 19.51 8.96
CA GLN A 142 0.19 19.36 9.16
C GLN A 142 -0.46 20.71 9.51
N GLN A 143 0.13 21.47 10.42
CA GLN A 143 -0.34 22.80 10.79
C GLN A 143 -0.29 23.79 9.62
N SER A 144 0.73 23.72 8.77
CA SER A 144 0.87 24.59 7.61
C SER A 144 -0.12 24.25 6.48
N THR A 145 -0.53 22.98 6.35
CA THR A 145 -1.52 22.57 5.35
C THR A 145 -2.93 23.02 5.71
N SER A 146 -3.27 23.11 7.00
CA SER A 146 -4.56 23.64 7.47
C SER A 146 -4.76 25.14 7.15
N THR A 147 -3.68 25.87 6.89
CA THR A 147 -3.72 27.30 6.55
C THR A 147 -3.63 27.60 5.04
N ARG A 148 -3.45 26.57 4.20
CA ARG A 148 -3.42 26.76 2.73
C ARG A 148 -4.79 27.14 2.20
N SER A 149 -4.86 28.25 1.48
CA SER A 149 -6.04 28.64 0.71
C SER A 149 -6.07 27.86 -0.60
N GLY A 150 -7.02 26.94 -0.75
CA GLY A 150 -7.30 26.22 -1.98
C GLY A 150 -6.84 24.75 -1.99
N PRO A 151 -7.44 23.93 -2.86
CA PRO A 151 -7.13 22.51 -2.98
C PRO A 151 -5.71 22.29 -3.51
N SER A 152 -5.06 21.21 -3.03
CA SER A 152 -3.74 20.85 -3.54
C SER A 152 -3.81 20.36 -5.00
N PRO A 153 -2.76 20.59 -5.82
CA PRO A 153 -2.73 20.07 -7.20
C PRO A 153 -2.92 18.56 -7.29
N LEU A 154 -2.51 17.81 -6.25
CA LEU A 154 -2.67 16.38 -6.16
C LEU A 154 -4.15 15.98 -6.02
N VAL A 155 -4.89 16.67 -5.15
CA VAL A 155 -6.34 16.49 -4.95
C VAL A 155 -7.11 16.79 -6.24
N GLU A 156 -6.81 17.94 -6.88
CA GLU A 156 -7.46 18.28 -8.14
C GLU A 156 -7.09 17.32 -9.28
N GLY A 157 -5.85 16.85 -9.31
CA GLY A 157 -5.40 15.84 -10.26
C GLY A 157 -6.17 14.55 -10.11
N ALA A 158 -6.39 14.10 -8.88
CA ALA A 158 -7.20 12.92 -8.59
C ALA A 158 -8.65 13.09 -9.04
N ARG A 159 -9.31 14.20 -8.72
CA ARG A 159 -10.69 14.48 -9.15
C ARG A 159 -10.85 14.51 -10.68
N ARG A 160 -9.84 14.98 -11.41
CA ARG A 160 -9.84 15.07 -12.88
C ARG A 160 -9.40 13.79 -13.57
N ARG A 161 -9.05 12.73 -12.82
CA ARG A 161 -8.67 11.45 -13.43
C ARG A 161 -9.77 10.93 -14.33
N ARG A 162 -9.38 10.51 -15.54
CA ARG A 162 -10.27 9.77 -16.44
C ARG A 162 -10.67 8.47 -15.78
N LYS A 163 -11.96 8.32 -15.45
CA LYS A 163 -12.47 7.15 -14.73
C LYS A 163 -12.95 6.01 -15.62
N THR A 164 -13.24 6.28 -16.90
CA THR A 164 -13.84 5.32 -17.83
C THR A 164 -13.02 5.21 -19.11
N PHE A 165 -12.83 3.99 -19.57
CA PHE A 165 -12.12 3.65 -20.81
C PHE A 165 -12.97 2.64 -21.62
N ALA A 166 -12.76 2.57 -22.95
CA ALA A 166 -13.47 1.60 -23.79
C ALA A 166 -13.02 0.16 -23.48
N SER A 167 -11.74 -0.04 -23.14
CA SER A 167 -11.20 -1.36 -22.81
C SER A 167 -9.99 -1.27 -21.85
N ARG A 168 -9.51 -2.43 -21.36
CA ARG A 168 -8.29 -2.54 -20.56
C ARG A 168 -7.05 -2.18 -21.38
N GLU A 169 -7.02 -2.49 -22.65
CA GLU A 169 -5.93 -2.15 -23.58
C GLU A 169 -5.81 -0.62 -23.73
N GLU A 170 -6.95 0.08 -23.88
CA GLU A 170 -6.94 1.54 -23.93
C GLU A 170 -6.47 2.16 -22.61
N ALA A 171 -6.91 1.63 -21.48
CA ALA A 171 -6.46 2.08 -20.16
C ALA A 171 -4.95 1.86 -19.99
N PHE A 172 -4.45 0.68 -20.34
CA PHE A 172 -3.03 0.36 -20.29
C PHE A 172 -2.20 1.33 -21.16
N ALA A 173 -2.59 1.51 -22.43
CA ALA A 173 -1.90 2.43 -23.33
C ALA A 173 -1.89 3.87 -22.80
N ASN A 174 -3.00 4.32 -22.21
CA ASN A 174 -3.09 5.65 -21.60
C ASN A 174 -2.13 5.82 -20.42
N TYR A 175 -2.02 4.81 -19.54
CA TYR A 175 -1.13 4.88 -18.38
C TYR A 175 0.34 4.67 -18.74
N ALA A 176 0.64 3.77 -19.67
CA ALA A 176 1.99 3.53 -20.16
C ALA A 176 2.60 4.73 -20.88
N SER A 177 1.77 5.61 -21.43
CA SER A 177 2.24 6.75 -22.25
C SER A 177 2.66 7.98 -21.47
N LYS A 178 2.40 8.05 -20.15
CA LYS A 178 2.60 9.29 -19.39
C LYS A 178 2.94 9.07 -17.90
N PRO A 179 3.68 10.01 -17.30
CA PRO A 179 3.92 9.99 -15.86
C PRO A 179 2.62 9.99 -15.04
N PRO A 180 2.66 9.38 -13.85
CA PRO A 180 3.81 8.72 -13.25
C PRO A 180 3.94 7.23 -13.59
N MET A 181 3.00 6.64 -14.34
CA MET A 181 2.89 5.19 -14.52
C MET A 181 3.72 4.65 -15.71
N ASN A 182 4.25 5.53 -16.57
CA ASN A 182 5.08 5.15 -17.71
C ASN A 182 6.44 4.50 -17.33
N VAL A 183 6.80 4.56 -16.05
CA VAL A 183 8.05 3.96 -15.50
C VAL A 183 7.81 2.65 -14.75
N PHE A 184 6.56 2.17 -14.70
CA PHE A 184 6.24 0.91 -14.03
C PHE A 184 6.80 -0.30 -14.79
N ASP A 185 7.15 -1.36 -14.05
CA ASP A 185 7.29 -2.69 -14.65
C ASP A 185 5.98 -3.03 -15.38
N PRO A 186 6.04 -3.50 -16.63
CA PRO A 186 4.83 -3.83 -17.40
C PRO A 186 3.88 -4.80 -16.67
N ARG A 187 4.39 -5.73 -15.86
CA ARG A 187 3.57 -6.64 -15.05
C ARG A 187 2.78 -5.88 -13.98
N ALA A 188 3.42 -4.89 -13.33
CA ALA A 188 2.76 -4.05 -12.32
C ALA A 188 1.68 -3.16 -12.95
N LEU A 189 1.93 -2.61 -14.13
CA LEU A 189 0.93 -1.82 -14.86
C LEU A 189 -0.23 -2.70 -15.36
N ASN A 190 0.03 -3.91 -15.86
CA ASN A 190 -1.00 -4.87 -16.20
C ASN A 190 -1.87 -5.21 -14.99
N ALA A 191 -1.25 -5.57 -13.85
CA ALA A 191 -1.98 -5.88 -12.62
C ALA A 191 -2.85 -4.70 -12.17
N TYR A 192 -2.32 -3.46 -12.25
CA TYR A 192 -3.08 -2.25 -11.94
C TYR A 192 -4.33 -2.12 -12.82
N VAL A 193 -4.21 -2.33 -14.12
CA VAL A 193 -5.33 -2.20 -15.07
C VAL A 193 -6.31 -3.38 -14.96
N ASP A 194 -5.81 -4.60 -14.88
CA ASP A 194 -6.67 -5.79 -14.87
C ASP A 194 -7.56 -5.88 -13.64
N HIS A 195 -7.06 -5.42 -12.49
CA HIS A 195 -7.77 -5.54 -11.21
C HIS A 195 -8.29 -4.22 -10.65
N GLY A 196 -7.84 -3.06 -11.15
CA GLY A 196 -8.28 -1.74 -10.72
C GLY A 196 -9.56 -1.24 -11.39
N PHE A 197 -10.06 -1.96 -12.39
CA PHE A 197 -11.28 -1.61 -13.14
C PHE A 197 -12.36 -2.68 -12.99
N ARG A 198 -13.63 -2.25 -13.10
CA ARG A 198 -14.79 -3.13 -13.27
C ARG A 198 -15.45 -2.86 -14.61
N ASP A 199 -16.10 -3.87 -15.16
CA ASP A 199 -16.85 -3.74 -16.40
C ASP A 199 -18.12 -2.89 -16.19
N LEU A 200 -18.43 -2.06 -17.17
CA LEU A 200 -19.55 -1.11 -17.16
C LEU A 200 -20.14 -0.98 -18.58
N ASN A 201 -21.19 -1.76 -18.89
CA ASN A 201 -21.97 -1.64 -20.14
C ASN A 201 -21.12 -1.48 -21.40
N GLY A 202 -20.17 -2.39 -21.63
CA GLY A 202 -19.29 -2.38 -22.81
C GLY A 202 -18.09 -1.43 -22.69
N SER A 203 -17.85 -0.87 -21.53
CA SER A 203 -16.67 -0.09 -21.15
C SER A 203 -16.12 -0.57 -19.80
N ILE A 204 -15.04 0.02 -19.32
CA ILE A 204 -14.50 -0.23 -17.97
C ILE A 204 -14.45 1.06 -17.16
N THR A 205 -14.61 0.97 -15.84
CA THR A 205 -14.51 2.12 -14.94
C THR A 205 -13.66 1.79 -13.71
N LEU A 206 -12.95 2.78 -13.19
CA LEU A 206 -12.14 2.64 -11.97
C LEU A 206 -12.98 2.13 -10.80
N LYS A 207 -12.46 1.16 -10.06
CA LYS A 207 -13.04 0.66 -8.80
C LYS A 207 -12.88 1.70 -7.69
N CYS A 208 -11.67 2.26 -7.49
CA CYS A 208 -11.48 3.44 -6.64
C CYS A 208 -11.93 4.69 -7.40
N SER A 209 -12.99 5.36 -6.92
CA SER A 209 -13.50 6.53 -7.59
C SER A 209 -12.51 7.71 -7.48
N PRO A 210 -12.43 8.60 -8.51
CA PRO A 210 -11.62 9.81 -8.45
C PRO A 210 -11.91 10.68 -7.23
N GLU A 211 -13.16 10.75 -6.79
CA GLU A 211 -13.56 11.52 -5.61
C GLU A 211 -13.05 10.86 -4.32
N HIS A 212 -13.14 9.52 -4.19
CA HIS A 212 -12.61 8.83 -3.03
C HIS A 212 -11.08 8.99 -2.93
N GLU A 213 -10.37 8.84 -4.05
CA GLU A 213 -8.93 9.06 -4.11
C GLU A 213 -8.56 10.50 -3.70
N ALA A 214 -9.30 11.51 -4.18
CA ALA A 214 -9.09 12.91 -3.84
C ALA A 214 -9.31 13.18 -2.34
N ARG A 215 -10.40 12.67 -1.76
CA ARG A 215 -10.67 12.79 -0.31
C ARG A 215 -9.56 12.18 0.54
N ASN A 216 -9.01 11.05 0.13
CA ASN A 216 -7.87 10.45 0.80
C ASN A 216 -6.64 11.37 0.79
N PHE A 217 -6.38 12.08 -0.31
CA PHE A 217 -5.31 13.07 -0.35
C PHE A 217 -5.60 14.30 0.53
N GLU A 218 -6.85 14.75 0.61
CA GLU A 218 -7.26 15.84 1.49
C GLU A 218 -7.01 15.49 2.97
N MET A 219 -7.30 14.26 3.35
CA MET A 219 -7.21 13.77 4.73
C MET A 219 -5.83 13.19 5.09
N GLY A 220 -4.88 13.16 4.15
CA GLY A 220 -3.58 12.50 4.35
C GLY A 220 -2.69 13.12 5.43
N ALA A 221 -2.98 14.34 5.86
CA ALA A 221 -2.32 15.01 6.97
C ALA A 221 -3.14 14.99 8.28
N ASP A 222 -4.36 14.44 8.28
CA ASP A 222 -5.27 14.43 9.42
C ASP A 222 -5.09 13.19 10.29
N HIS A 223 -3.87 12.98 10.78
CA HIS A 223 -3.57 11.95 11.77
C HIS A 223 -2.30 12.30 12.55
N ASP A 224 -2.23 11.92 13.82
CA ASP A 224 -1.14 12.27 14.75
C ASP A 224 0.02 11.25 14.79
N THR A 225 0.10 10.35 13.82
CA THR A 225 1.09 9.26 13.78
C THR A 225 2.53 9.77 13.94
N SER A 226 2.83 10.95 13.39
CA SER A 226 4.16 11.56 13.50
C SER A 226 4.61 11.75 14.94
N SER A 227 3.73 12.20 15.83
CA SER A 227 4.03 12.41 17.26
C SER A 227 4.31 11.11 18.01
N GLN A 228 3.86 9.98 17.47
CA GLN A 228 3.90 8.65 18.09
C GLN A 228 5.03 7.76 17.56
N LEU A 229 5.77 8.16 16.52
CA LEU A 229 6.82 7.34 15.90
C LEU A 229 7.88 6.84 16.91
N LYS A 230 8.21 7.62 17.91
CA LYS A 230 9.12 7.25 19.01
C LYS A 230 8.64 6.06 19.85
N ASN A 231 7.34 5.74 19.79
CA ASN A 231 6.73 4.64 20.52
C ASN A 231 6.67 3.34 19.68
N LEU A 232 7.00 3.39 18.39
CA LEU A 232 7.00 2.23 17.53
C LEU A 232 8.18 1.31 17.84
N GLN A 233 7.89 0.15 18.46
CA GLN A 233 8.91 -0.82 18.89
C GLN A 233 9.19 -1.90 17.85
N VAL A 234 8.32 -2.05 16.85
CA VAL A 234 8.47 -3.06 15.79
C VAL A 234 9.67 -2.71 14.91
N PRO A 235 10.60 -3.65 14.65
CA PRO A 235 11.70 -3.45 13.70
C PRO A 235 11.16 -2.93 12.37
N THR A 236 11.67 -1.80 11.89
CA THR A 236 11.08 -1.11 10.74
C THR A 236 12.16 -0.71 9.74
N TRP A 237 11.96 -1.07 8.48
CA TRP A 237 12.74 -0.61 7.34
C TRP A 237 11.94 0.46 6.59
N VAL A 238 12.43 1.70 6.66
CA VAL A 238 11.86 2.82 5.91
C VAL A 238 12.65 2.96 4.62
N VAL A 239 11.97 2.79 3.50
CA VAL A 239 12.58 2.82 2.16
C VAL A 239 12.08 4.04 1.40
N SER A 240 12.94 4.68 0.62
CA SER A 240 12.56 5.76 -0.29
C SER A 240 13.17 5.58 -1.68
N GLY A 241 12.57 6.23 -2.67
CA GLY A 241 13.24 6.57 -3.92
C GLY A 241 14.23 7.72 -3.73
N ALA A 242 14.69 8.30 -4.85
CA ALA A 242 15.53 9.49 -4.83
C ALA A 242 14.92 10.59 -3.95
N GLN A 243 15.66 11.07 -2.98
CA GLN A 243 15.16 12.07 -2.04
C GLN A 243 14.90 13.40 -2.75
N GLN A 244 13.69 13.90 -2.63
CA GLN A 244 13.26 15.19 -3.17
C GLN A 244 12.60 16.01 -2.06
N PRO A 245 13.03 17.26 -1.84
CA PRO A 245 12.40 18.15 -0.86
C PRO A 245 10.89 18.29 -1.11
N ALA A 246 10.11 18.33 -0.04
CA ALA A 246 8.64 18.43 -0.06
C ALA A 246 7.90 17.28 -0.77
N GLN A 247 8.59 16.20 -1.10
CA GLN A 247 7.99 14.94 -1.55
C GLN A 247 8.04 13.89 -0.43
N PRO A 248 7.25 12.80 -0.49
CA PRO A 248 7.30 11.74 0.51
C PRO A 248 8.71 11.15 0.70
N SER A 249 9.50 11.05 -0.37
CA SER A 249 10.90 10.60 -0.31
C SER A 249 11.77 11.48 0.58
N GLY A 250 11.56 12.80 0.57
CA GLY A 250 12.32 13.73 1.41
C GLY A 250 11.98 13.65 2.90
N LEU A 251 10.85 13.05 3.26
CA LEU A 251 10.42 12.84 4.65
C LEU A 251 10.86 11.46 5.20
N ALA A 252 11.15 10.51 4.34
CA ALA A 252 11.39 9.12 4.73
C ALA A 252 12.56 8.97 5.72
N ALA A 253 13.68 9.66 5.49
CA ALA A 253 14.81 9.66 6.41
C ALA A 253 14.46 10.27 7.77
N GLN A 254 13.65 11.33 7.81
CA GLN A 254 13.20 11.96 9.05
C GLN A 254 12.27 11.03 9.83
N ILE A 255 11.38 10.30 9.14
CA ILE A 255 10.51 9.28 9.74
C ILE A 255 11.36 8.18 10.36
N ALA A 256 12.34 7.64 9.63
CA ALA A 256 13.24 6.60 10.12
C ALA A 256 13.98 7.05 11.40
N ASN A 257 14.50 8.28 11.43
CA ASN A 257 15.23 8.81 12.56
C ASN A 257 14.38 8.97 13.84
N GLN A 258 13.04 9.00 13.72
CA GLN A 258 12.13 9.10 14.87
C GLN A 258 11.72 7.73 15.42
N ILE A 259 11.96 6.65 14.69
CA ILE A 259 11.61 5.27 15.11
C ILE A 259 12.83 4.60 15.71
N PRO A 260 12.78 4.13 16.98
CA PRO A 260 13.96 3.65 17.72
C PRO A 260 14.74 2.53 17.04
N ASN A 261 14.04 1.61 16.36
CA ASN A 261 14.63 0.42 15.73
C ASN A 261 14.49 0.45 14.20
N ALA A 262 14.49 1.63 13.60
CA ALA A 262 14.37 1.73 12.15
C ALA A 262 15.72 1.71 11.43
N LYS A 263 15.70 1.13 10.23
CA LYS A 263 16.76 1.25 9.23
C LYS A 263 16.23 2.06 8.05
N PHE A 264 17.03 3.01 7.57
CA PHE A 264 16.70 3.79 6.38
C PHE A 264 17.44 3.23 5.16
N ILE A 265 16.73 3.07 4.04
CA ILE A 265 17.28 2.62 2.75
C ILE A 265 16.81 3.58 1.66
N GLU A 266 17.76 4.12 0.91
CA GLU A 266 17.45 4.92 -0.29
C GLU A 266 17.71 4.12 -1.57
N TRP A 267 16.74 4.12 -2.48
CA TRP A 267 16.88 3.64 -3.84
C TRP A 267 16.92 4.84 -4.79
N SER A 268 18.07 5.47 -4.89
CA SER A 268 18.29 6.74 -5.58
C SER A 268 17.99 6.74 -7.08
N ASP A 269 17.84 5.56 -7.66
CA ASP A 269 17.47 5.33 -9.07
C ASP A 269 15.95 5.17 -9.28
N LEU A 270 15.14 5.21 -8.21
CA LEU A 270 13.69 5.02 -8.25
C LEU A 270 12.94 6.26 -7.76
N GLY A 271 11.65 6.34 -8.06
CA GLY A 271 10.75 7.38 -7.56
C GLY A 271 9.76 6.86 -6.53
N HIS A 272 8.70 7.64 -6.29
CA HIS A 272 7.63 7.30 -5.32
C HIS A 272 6.99 5.91 -5.57
N PHE A 273 7.00 5.44 -6.79
CA PHE A 273 6.41 4.15 -7.17
C PHE A 273 7.45 3.02 -7.28
N GLY A 274 8.57 3.12 -6.54
CA GLY A 274 9.64 2.12 -6.55
C GLY A 274 9.18 0.66 -6.47
N PRO A 275 8.21 0.29 -5.61
CA PRO A 275 7.64 -1.06 -5.56
C PRO A 275 7.03 -1.53 -6.88
N MET A 276 6.49 -0.61 -7.69
CA MET A 276 5.90 -0.89 -9.00
C MET A 276 6.92 -0.77 -10.14
N GLN A 277 8.00 -0.01 -9.94
CA GLN A 277 9.07 0.16 -10.92
C GLN A 277 10.02 -1.04 -10.93
N GLN A 278 10.35 -1.56 -9.76
CA GLN A 278 11.26 -2.71 -9.59
C GLN A 278 10.73 -3.71 -8.56
N PRO A 279 9.69 -4.50 -8.90
CA PRO A 279 9.08 -5.47 -7.99
C PRO A 279 10.08 -6.48 -7.41
N SER A 280 10.99 -6.99 -8.22
CA SER A 280 11.99 -7.98 -7.78
C SER A 280 13.01 -7.42 -6.79
N ARG A 281 13.28 -6.10 -6.83
CA ARG A 281 14.12 -5.43 -5.82
C ARG A 281 13.44 -5.39 -4.45
N LEU A 282 12.12 -5.16 -4.44
CA LEU A 282 11.34 -5.24 -3.21
C LEU A 282 11.29 -6.68 -2.69
N ALA A 283 11.08 -7.67 -3.56
CA ALA A 283 11.09 -9.08 -3.17
C ALA A 283 12.44 -9.50 -2.56
N LYS A 284 13.56 -9.00 -3.11
CA LYS A 284 14.90 -9.23 -2.53
C LYS A 284 15.02 -8.63 -1.13
N LEU A 285 14.60 -7.37 -0.94
CA LEU A 285 14.62 -6.72 0.37
C LEU A 285 13.77 -7.47 1.40
N ILE A 286 12.61 -8.01 1.01
CA ILE A 286 11.76 -8.80 1.91
C ILE A 286 12.51 -10.03 2.42
N ARG A 287 13.24 -10.76 1.58
CA ARG A 287 14.08 -11.90 2.01
C ARG A 287 15.18 -11.45 2.98
N GLU A 288 15.88 -10.36 2.66
CA GLU A 288 16.93 -9.81 3.54
C GLU A 288 16.38 -9.40 4.92
N VAL A 289 15.16 -8.86 4.96
CA VAL A 289 14.49 -8.51 6.22
C VAL A 289 14.07 -9.75 7.01
N ASP A 290 13.56 -10.79 6.34
CA ASP A 290 13.17 -12.05 6.99
C ASP A 290 14.37 -12.73 7.66
N ASP A 291 15.54 -12.69 7.04
CA ASP A 291 16.79 -13.23 7.61
C ASP A 291 17.29 -12.44 8.85
N LEU A 292 16.90 -11.17 9.00
CA LEU A 292 17.40 -10.24 10.02
C LEU A 292 16.42 -10.00 11.18
N ALA A 293 15.15 -10.25 11.00
CA ALA A 293 14.07 -9.98 11.96
C ALA A 293 13.72 -11.26 12.75
#